data_6eff72da7850f943da60f770d3715a35
#
_entry.id   6eff72da7850f943da60f770d3715a35
#
_cell.length_a   1.000
_cell.length_b   1.000
_cell.length_c   1.000
_cell.angle_alpha   90.00
_cell.angle_beta   90.00
_cell.angle_gamma   90.00
#
_symmetry.space_group_name_H-M   'P 1'
#
loop_
_entity.id
_entity.type
_entity.pdbx_description
1 polymer ?
#
loop_
_entity_poly.entity_id
_entity_poly.type
_entity_poly.pdbx_seq_one_letter_code
_entity_poly.pdbx_strand_id
1 'polypeptide(L)'
;MTEKTDVVIIGAGPVGLFAVFELGLLNIKCHLVDNLDKVGGQCAELYPEKPIYDIPSRPVVTGQELTDELIKQINPFKPKFHLNQQVEKIAKTEYGWIVETNIGTKVEAKCIVVAAGAGSFVPRKPPIENIENFENKNVFYAIRDKSIFKNKKILIAGGGDSALDWTNELSKDSNVTLIHRRKEFRAAPDSVSKMQELETKGKIKFLKGQIKKISKIQDSRIMLEYENDDEKSNIEVDYLLPFFGLKMELGPIAEWGLNLHENLIKVDTEKFETSTPSIFAIGDINWYPGKLKLILSGFHESALMAQEVFKYCFPDKKNIF
;
A
#
# COMPACT_ATOMS: atom_id res chain seq x y z
N MET A 1 15.73 -21.67 17.17
CA MET A 1 16.65 -20.72 17.85
C MET A 1 16.03 -19.33 17.78
N THR A 2 16.10 -18.56 18.86
CA THR A 2 15.65 -17.15 18.84
C THR A 2 16.77 -16.26 18.31
N GLU A 3 16.49 -15.48 17.29
CA GLU A 3 17.44 -14.50 16.76
C GLU A 3 17.37 -13.21 17.58
N LYS A 4 18.44 -12.39 17.55
CA LYS A 4 18.48 -11.10 18.25
C LYS A 4 18.89 -9.98 17.32
N THR A 5 18.23 -8.83 17.50
CA THR A 5 18.52 -7.59 16.80
C THR A 5 18.25 -6.39 17.71
N ASP A 6 18.54 -5.16 17.28
CA ASP A 6 18.12 -3.97 18.03
C ASP A 6 16.65 -3.64 17.77
N VAL A 7 16.18 -3.76 16.52
CA VAL A 7 14.81 -3.40 16.09
C VAL A 7 14.22 -4.46 15.17
N VAL A 8 12.96 -4.84 15.41
CA VAL A 8 12.15 -5.54 14.43
C VAL A 8 11.19 -4.55 13.76
N ILE A 9 11.25 -4.46 12.44
CA ILE A 9 10.34 -3.68 11.61
C ILE A 9 9.30 -4.64 11.00
N ILE A 10 8.02 -4.35 11.19
CA ILE A 10 6.91 -5.14 10.66
C ILE A 10 6.34 -4.42 9.44
N GLY A 11 6.61 -4.97 8.27
CA GLY A 11 6.32 -4.39 6.97
C GLY A 11 7.58 -3.94 6.23
N ALA A 12 7.81 -4.49 5.04
CA ALA A 12 8.93 -4.18 4.15
C ALA A 12 8.49 -3.33 2.94
N GLY A 13 7.47 -2.47 3.13
CA GLY A 13 7.07 -1.44 2.18
C GLY A 13 8.06 -0.25 2.18
N PRO A 14 7.83 0.79 1.33
CA PRO A 14 8.74 1.93 1.21
C PRO A 14 9.12 2.58 2.53
N VAL A 15 8.15 2.75 3.44
CA VAL A 15 8.36 3.37 4.74
C VAL A 15 9.21 2.47 5.67
N GLY A 16 8.94 1.15 5.68
CA GLY A 16 9.75 0.20 6.45
C GLY A 16 11.19 0.12 5.94
N LEU A 17 11.39 0.17 4.62
CA LEU A 17 12.72 0.24 4.02
C LEU A 17 13.45 1.52 4.40
N PHE A 18 12.78 2.67 4.31
CA PHE A 18 13.40 3.94 4.69
C PHE A 18 13.68 4.01 6.19
N ALA A 19 12.87 3.38 7.05
CA ALA A 19 13.16 3.24 8.47
C ALA A 19 14.49 2.49 8.73
N VAL A 20 14.81 1.47 7.92
CA VAL A 20 16.14 0.81 7.99
C VAL A 20 17.26 1.79 7.70
N PHE A 21 17.09 2.69 6.72
CA PHE A 21 18.09 3.71 6.41
C PHE A 21 18.34 4.64 7.59
N GLU A 22 17.27 5.23 8.14
CA GLU A 22 17.37 6.16 9.26
C GLU A 22 17.99 5.50 10.53
N LEU A 23 17.55 4.27 10.85
CA LEU A 23 18.10 3.50 11.95
C LEU A 23 19.55 3.08 11.69
N GLY A 24 19.88 2.73 10.46
CA GLY A 24 21.21 2.33 10.05
C GLY A 24 22.24 3.46 10.18
N LEU A 25 21.86 4.72 9.91
CA LEU A 25 22.70 5.90 10.15
C LEU A 25 23.08 6.04 11.62
N LEU A 26 22.24 5.53 12.53
CA LEU A 26 22.46 5.51 13.98
C LEU A 26 23.14 4.23 14.47
N ASN A 27 23.65 3.37 13.57
CA ASN A 27 24.24 2.06 13.87
C ASN A 27 23.27 1.08 14.58
N ILE A 28 21.98 1.18 14.32
CA ILE A 28 20.94 0.29 14.85
C ILE A 28 20.68 -0.83 13.82
N LYS A 29 20.77 -2.07 14.27
CA LYS A 29 20.54 -3.25 13.43
C LYS A 29 19.05 -3.60 13.37
N CYS A 30 18.57 -3.93 12.15
CA CYS A 30 17.17 -4.19 11.92
C CYS A 30 16.95 -5.57 11.30
N HIS A 31 15.88 -6.26 11.75
CA HIS A 31 15.21 -7.32 11.02
C HIS A 31 13.87 -6.81 10.52
N LEU A 32 13.50 -7.18 9.29
CA LEU A 32 12.18 -6.88 8.73
C LEU A 32 11.38 -8.17 8.60
N VAL A 33 10.11 -8.11 8.97
CA VAL A 33 9.15 -9.21 8.78
C VAL A 33 8.05 -8.72 7.85
N ASP A 34 7.75 -9.48 6.78
CA ASP A 34 6.66 -9.15 5.86
C ASP A 34 5.92 -10.42 5.45
N ASN A 35 4.60 -10.33 5.28
CA ASN A 35 3.76 -11.44 4.84
C ASN A 35 3.84 -11.69 3.33
N LEU A 36 4.38 -10.74 2.56
CA LEU A 36 4.63 -10.89 1.14
C LEU A 36 5.92 -11.70 0.88
N ASP A 37 6.00 -12.30 -0.29
CA ASP A 37 7.16 -13.05 -0.77
C ASP A 37 8.30 -12.16 -1.28
N LYS A 38 8.02 -10.85 -1.41
CA LYS A 38 8.96 -9.84 -1.91
C LYS A 38 8.84 -8.54 -1.13
N VAL A 39 9.91 -7.77 -1.21
CA VAL A 39 10.02 -6.44 -0.59
C VAL A 39 9.30 -5.40 -1.45
N GLY A 40 8.84 -4.31 -0.84
CA GLY A 40 8.23 -3.16 -1.54
C GLY A 40 6.76 -2.92 -1.20
N GLY A 41 6.12 -3.86 -0.48
CA GLY A 41 4.73 -3.69 -0.02
C GLY A 41 3.78 -3.39 -1.17
N GLN A 42 2.85 -2.44 -0.97
CA GLN A 42 1.86 -2.08 -1.98
C GLN A 42 2.49 -1.58 -3.30
N CYS A 43 3.62 -0.88 -3.26
CA CYS A 43 4.29 -0.36 -4.45
C CYS A 43 4.72 -1.47 -5.39
N ALA A 44 5.33 -2.52 -4.87
CA ALA A 44 5.78 -3.65 -5.69
C ALA A 44 4.65 -4.65 -5.99
N GLU A 45 3.65 -4.78 -5.09
CA GLU A 45 2.60 -5.80 -5.21
C GLU A 45 1.40 -5.35 -6.04
N LEU A 46 0.92 -4.12 -5.84
CA LEU A 46 -0.33 -3.67 -6.44
C LEU A 46 -0.14 -2.77 -7.66
N TYR A 47 0.95 -1.99 -7.69
CA TYR A 47 1.15 -0.98 -8.74
C TYR A 47 2.63 -0.74 -9.08
N PRO A 48 3.39 -1.79 -9.42
CA PRO A 48 4.82 -1.68 -9.69
C PRO A 48 5.15 -0.70 -10.85
N GLU A 49 4.29 -0.60 -11.83
CA GLU A 49 4.46 0.26 -13.00
C GLU A 49 3.69 1.60 -12.93
N LYS A 50 3.01 1.86 -11.80
CA LYS A 50 2.29 3.13 -11.60
C LYS A 50 3.29 4.27 -11.37
N PRO A 51 3.18 5.39 -12.10
CA PRO A 51 3.98 6.56 -11.84
C PRO A 51 3.58 7.22 -10.51
N ILE A 52 4.58 7.60 -9.72
CA ILE A 52 4.49 8.32 -8.45
C ILE A 52 5.20 9.65 -8.65
N TYR A 53 4.57 10.75 -8.27
CA TYR A 53 5.04 12.10 -8.56
C TYR A 53 5.47 12.90 -7.32
N ASP A 54 5.15 12.41 -6.12
CA ASP A 54 5.32 13.10 -4.84
C ASP A 54 6.52 12.60 -4.02
N ILE A 55 7.52 12.03 -4.72
CA ILE A 55 8.81 11.70 -4.12
C ILE A 55 9.79 12.85 -4.38
N PRO A 56 10.31 13.50 -3.32
CA PRO A 56 11.24 14.63 -3.47
C PRO A 56 12.44 14.27 -4.36
N SER A 57 12.91 15.23 -5.17
CA SER A 57 13.99 15.10 -6.15
C SER A 57 13.72 14.18 -7.35
N ARG A 58 12.56 13.56 -7.44
CA ARG A 58 12.14 12.70 -8.55
C ARG A 58 10.93 13.29 -9.24
N PRO A 59 11.06 13.79 -10.49
CA PRO A 59 9.89 14.26 -11.26
C PRO A 59 8.83 13.18 -11.43
N VAL A 60 9.28 11.94 -11.59
CA VAL A 60 8.45 10.74 -11.65
C VAL A 60 9.32 9.53 -11.31
N VAL A 61 8.75 8.57 -10.61
CA VAL A 61 9.34 7.26 -10.32
C VAL A 61 8.21 6.23 -10.30
N THR A 62 8.44 5.02 -10.81
CA THR A 62 7.44 3.95 -10.68
C THR A 62 7.51 3.30 -9.29
N GLY A 63 6.45 2.57 -8.91
CA GLY A 63 6.42 1.85 -7.63
C GLY A 63 7.57 0.84 -7.48
N GLN A 64 7.92 0.16 -8.58
CA GLN A 64 9.05 -0.78 -8.59
C GLN A 64 10.40 -0.06 -8.51
N GLU A 65 10.60 0.98 -9.32
CA GLU A 65 11.84 1.77 -9.29
C GLU A 65 12.10 2.38 -7.91
N LEU A 66 11.07 2.93 -7.25
CA LEU A 66 11.18 3.44 -5.88
C LEU A 66 11.63 2.34 -4.91
N THR A 67 11.03 1.15 -5.02
CA THR A 67 11.41 -0.01 -4.20
C THR A 67 12.86 -0.41 -4.41
N ASP A 68 13.30 -0.52 -5.67
CA ASP A 68 14.65 -0.91 -6.04
C ASP A 68 15.70 0.09 -5.53
N GLU A 69 15.38 1.37 -5.57
CA GLU A 69 16.27 2.42 -5.06
C GLU A 69 16.37 2.44 -3.55
N LEU A 70 15.25 2.23 -2.85
CA LEU A 70 15.26 2.09 -1.39
C LEU A 70 16.06 0.85 -0.96
N ILE A 71 15.95 -0.28 -1.67
CA ILE A 71 16.77 -1.47 -1.42
C ILE A 71 18.26 -1.15 -1.58
N LYS A 72 18.63 -0.43 -2.64
CA LYS A 72 20.03 0.01 -2.85
C LYS A 72 20.50 0.92 -1.71
N GLN A 73 19.63 1.82 -1.25
CA GLN A 73 19.93 2.78 -0.19
C GLN A 73 20.21 2.08 1.16
N ILE A 74 19.48 1.02 1.48
CA ILE A 74 19.63 0.27 2.75
C ILE A 74 20.68 -0.84 2.70
N ASN A 75 21.17 -1.22 1.52
CA ASN A 75 22.13 -2.33 1.36
C ASN A 75 23.39 -2.22 2.24
N PRO A 76 23.99 -1.04 2.48
CA PRO A 76 25.14 -0.90 3.39
C PRO A 76 24.86 -1.35 4.83
N PHE A 77 23.61 -1.28 5.29
CA PHE A 77 23.20 -1.62 6.66
C PHE A 77 22.87 -3.09 6.85
N LYS A 78 22.79 -3.87 5.74
CA LYS A 78 22.60 -5.33 5.73
C LYS A 78 21.45 -5.80 6.61
N PRO A 79 20.21 -5.26 6.46
CA PRO A 79 19.07 -5.73 7.21
C PRO A 79 18.77 -7.19 6.88
N LYS A 80 18.23 -7.93 7.85
CA LYS A 80 17.75 -9.29 7.62
C LYS A 80 16.25 -9.30 7.32
N PHE A 81 15.85 -9.96 6.24
CA PHE A 81 14.46 -10.09 5.84
C PHE A 81 13.90 -11.46 6.22
N HIS A 82 12.68 -11.46 6.76
CA HIS A 82 11.85 -12.62 7.03
C HIS A 82 10.56 -12.45 6.22
N LEU A 83 10.58 -12.91 4.96
CA LEU A 83 9.46 -12.80 4.02
C LEU A 83 8.54 -14.02 4.12
N ASN A 84 7.33 -13.93 3.55
CA ASN A 84 6.27 -14.94 3.64
C ASN A 84 5.91 -15.27 5.10
N GLN A 85 6.00 -14.30 6.01
CA GLN A 85 5.75 -14.52 7.42
C GLN A 85 4.93 -13.37 7.99
N GLN A 86 3.89 -13.71 8.72
CA GLN A 86 3.07 -12.75 9.45
C GLN A 86 3.45 -12.77 10.93
N VAL A 87 3.68 -11.62 11.52
CA VAL A 87 3.83 -11.52 12.97
C VAL A 87 2.47 -11.76 13.62
N GLU A 88 2.39 -12.77 14.48
CA GLU A 88 1.17 -13.11 15.20
C GLU A 88 1.19 -12.60 16.64
N LYS A 89 2.32 -12.78 17.32
CA LYS A 89 2.43 -12.49 18.75
C LYS A 89 3.64 -11.64 19.05
N ILE A 90 3.47 -10.75 20.03
CA ILE A 90 4.55 -10.04 20.68
C ILE A 90 4.46 -10.27 22.19
N ALA A 91 5.59 -10.35 22.86
CA ALA A 91 5.63 -10.46 24.32
C ALA A 91 6.82 -9.69 24.88
N LYS A 92 6.65 -9.07 26.07
CA LYS A 92 7.71 -8.35 26.77
C LYS A 92 8.74 -9.33 27.32
N THR A 93 10.03 -8.99 27.21
CA THR A 93 11.16 -9.72 27.78
C THR A 93 12.05 -8.76 28.58
N GLU A 94 13.07 -9.30 29.28
CA GLU A 94 14.07 -8.45 29.95
C GLU A 94 14.90 -7.63 28.95
N TYR A 95 15.14 -8.16 27.74
CA TYR A 95 15.86 -7.47 26.67
C TYR A 95 15.02 -6.39 25.96
N GLY A 96 13.72 -6.58 25.89
CA GLY A 96 12.77 -5.71 25.20
C GLY A 96 11.50 -6.47 24.80
N TRP A 97 11.46 -7.01 23.60
CA TRP A 97 10.32 -7.71 23.03
C TRP A 97 10.77 -8.98 22.31
N ILE A 98 9.95 -10.02 22.37
CA ILE A 98 10.03 -11.15 21.45
C ILE A 98 8.87 -11.07 20.46
N VAL A 99 9.20 -11.20 19.19
CA VAL A 99 8.24 -11.24 18.07
C VAL A 99 8.19 -12.68 17.56
N GLU A 100 7.00 -13.25 17.43
CA GLU A 100 6.76 -14.60 16.91
C GLU A 100 5.88 -14.55 15.66
N THR A 101 6.32 -15.25 14.60
CA THR A 101 5.59 -15.33 13.35
C THR A 101 4.73 -16.60 13.25
N ASN A 102 3.78 -16.62 12.29
CA ASN A 102 2.89 -17.74 11.98
C ASN A 102 3.61 -19.07 11.64
N ILE A 103 4.87 -19.01 11.26
CA ILE A 103 5.70 -20.20 10.98
C ILE A 103 6.70 -20.51 12.10
N GLY A 104 6.59 -19.81 13.24
CA GLY A 104 7.40 -20.08 14.44
C GLY A 104 8.77 -19.41 14.47
N THR A 105 9.06 -18.46 13.56
CA THR A 105 10.27 -17.63 13.66
C THR A 105 10.17 -16.73 14.87
N LYS A 106 11.23 -16.68 15.69
CA LYS A 106 11.30 -15.85 16.90
C LYS A 106 12.46 -14.89 16.80
N VAL A 107 12.17 -13.60 16.96
CA VAL A 107 13.18 -12.54 16.98
C VAL A 107 13.02 -11.71 18.25
N GLU A 108 14.10 -11.56 19.03
CA GLU A 108 14.14 -10.72 20.21
C GLU A 108 14.77 -9.36 19.85
N ALA A 109 14.11 -8.27 20.23
CA ALA A 109 14.55 -6.91 19.90
C ALA A 109 14.25 -5.93 21.04
N LYS A 110 14.99 -4.81 21.09
CA LYS A 110 14.76 -3.72 22.05
C LYS A 110 13.48 -2.95 21.71
N CYS A 111 13.23 -2.71 20.42
CA CYS A 111 12.07 -1.99 19.94
C CYS A 111 11.36 -2.73 18.79
N ILE A 112 10.08 -2.44 18.64
CA ILE A 112 9.26 -2.86 17.51
C ILE A 112 8.82 -1.60 16.74
N VAL A 113 8.94 -1.63 15.42
CA VAL A 113 8.41 -0.60 14.51
C VAL A 113 7.36 -1.22 13.60
N VAL A 114 6.12 -0.76 13.72
CA VAL A 114 5.02 -1.21 12.86
C VAL A 114 4.94 -0.29 11.65
N ALA A 115 5.35 -0.79 10.49
CA ALA A 115 5.32 -0.12 9.18
C ALA A 115 4.45 -0.91 8.17
N ALA A 116 3.36 -1.53 8.68
CA ALA A 116 2.55 -2.50 7.96
C ALA A 116 1.57 -1.87 6.94
N GLY A 117 1.69 -0.57 6.65
CA GLY A 117 0.87 0.12 5.65
C GLY A 117 -0.63 0.01 5.92
N ALA A 118 -1.38 -0.58 5.01
CA ALA A 118 -2.81 -0.86 5.18
C ALA A 118 -3.09 -2.18 5.92
N GLY A 119 -2.08 -2.81 6.55
CA GLY A 119 -2.20 -4.16 7.08
C GLY A 119 -2.27 -5.19 5.95
N SER A 120 -2.99 -6.28 6.18
CA SER A 120 -3.35 -7.18 5.10
C SER A 120 -4.33 -6.47 4.17
N PHE A 121 -3.89 -6.15 2.93
CA PHE A 121 -4.72 -5.42 1.99
C PHE A 121 -5.50 -6.37 1.09
N VAL A 122 -6.80 -6.39 1.30
CA VAL A 122 -7.74 -7.09 0.42
C VAL A 122 -8.47 -6.06 -0.43
N PRO A 123 -8.45 -6.18 -1.77
CA PRO A 123 -9.22 -5.29 -2.63
C PRO A 123 -10.72 -5.35 -2.28
N ARG A 124 -11.36 -4.19 -2.22
CA ARG A 124 -12.81 -4.14 -2.09
C ARG A 124 -13.45 -4.60 -3.40
N LYS A 125 -14.10 -5.74 -3.35
CA LYS A 125 -14.80 -6.28 -4.52
C LYS A 125 -16.10 -5.52 -4.78
N PRO A 126 -16.46 -5.25 -6.05
CA PRO A 126 -17.78 -4.75 -6.38
C PRO A 126 -18.84 -5.81 -6.02
N PRO A 127 -20.04 -5.40 -5.62
CA PRO A 127 -21.14 -6.32 -5.30
C PRO A 127 -21.78 -6.88 -6.58
N ILE A 128 -21.01 -7.65 -7.33
CA ILE A 128 -21.42 -8.30 -8.58
C ILE A 128 -21.40 -9.81 -8.34
N GLU A 129 -22.53 -10.45 -8.57
CA GLU A 129 -22.67 -11.89 -8.39
C GLU A 129 -21.71 -12.67 -9.31
N ASN A 130 -21.05 -13.68 -8.76
CA ASN A 130 -20.10 -14.57 -9.44
C ASN A 130 -18.90 -13.87 -10.09
N ILE A 131 -18.48 -12.70 -9.60
CA ILE A 131 -17.33 -11.96 -10.14
C ILE A 131 -16.02 -12.77 -10.01
N GLU A 132 -15.92 -13.63 -8.99
CA GLU A 132 -14.78 -14.49 -8.70
C GLU A 132 -14.45 -15.45 -9.85
N ASN A 133 -15.44 -15.83 -10.66
CA ASN A 133 -15.22 -16.68 -11.84
C ASN A 133 -14.39 -16.00 -12.94
N PHE A 134 -14.31 -14.68 -12.90
CA PHE A 134 -13.61 -13.82 -13.86
C PHE A 134 -12.29 -13.26 -13.31
N GLU A 135 -12.02 -13.41 -12.01
CA GLU A 135 -10.79 -12.94 -11.37
C GLU A 135 -9.54 -13.58 -11.98
N ASN A 136 -8.49 -12.79 -12.14
CA ASN A 136 -7.23 -13.16 -12.81
C ASN A 136 -7.37 -13.63 -14.28
N LYS A 137 -8.54 -13.42 -14.89
CA LYS A 137 -8.78 -13.67 -16.31
C LYS A 137 -9.21 -12.40 -17.02
N ASN A 138 -10.35 -11.84 -16.60
CA ASN A 138 -10.92 -10.61 -17.15
C ASN A 138 -11.07 -9.50 -16.09
N VAL A 139 -11.02 -9.86 -14.79
CA VAL A 139 -11.14 -8.91 -13.67
C VAL A 139 -9.84 -8.89 -12.90
N PHE A 140 -9.24 -7.70 -12.79
CA PHE A 140 -7.98 -7.48 -12.08
C PHE A 140 -8.12 -6.30 -11.12
N TYR A 141 -7.76 -6.52 -9.86
CA TYR A 141 -7.78 -5.50 -8.80
C TYR A 141 -6.46 -4.75 -8.64
N ALA A 142 -5.42 -5.21 -9.32
CA ALA A 142 -4.09 -4.62 -9.37
C ALA A 142 -3.50 -4.77 -10.78
N ILE A 143 -2.65 -3.84 -11.19
CA ILE A 143 -1.95 -3.89 -12.47
C ILE A 143 -0.48 -4.15 -12.21
N ARG A 144 -0.07 -5.42 -12.30
CA ARG A 144 1.30 -5.87 -12.13
C ARG A 144 2.13 -5.81 -13.43
N ASP A 145 1.44 -5.95 -14.56
CA ASP A 145 2.00 -5.87 -15.90
C ASP A 145 0.97 -5.16 -16.80
N LYS A 146 1.31 -3.95 -17.25
CA LYS A 146 0.41 -3.18 -18.11
C LYS A 146 0.41 -3.65 -19.56
N SER A 147 1.38 -4.47 -19.98
CA SER A 147 1.49 -4.94 -21.35
C SER A 147 0.30 -5.80 -21.79
N ILE A 148 -0.33 -6.54 -20.86
CA ILE A 148 -1.50 -7.38 -21.13
C ILE A 148 -2.75 -6.57 -21.55
N PHE A 149 -2.77 -5.29 -21.21
CA PHE A 149 -3.88 -4.38 -21.50
C PHE A 149 -3.73 -3.64 -22.83
N LYS A 150 -2.56 -3.68 -23.46
CA LYS A 150 -2.26 -2.95 -24.69
C LYS A 150 -3.22 -3.32 -25.82
N ASN A 151 -3.76 -2.29 -26.48
CA ASN A 151 -4.76 -2.41 -27.57
C ASN A 151 -6.05 -3.12 -27.16
N LYS A 152 -6.42 -3.11 -25.86
CA LYS A 152 -7.61 -3.75 -25.31
C LYS A 152 -8.71 -2.74 -25.00
N LYS A 153 -9.96 -3.24 -24.93
CA LYS A 153 -11.10 -2.49 -24.40
C LYS A 153 -11.18 -2.72 -22.90
N ILE A 154 -11.02 -1.67 -22.13
CA ILE A 154 -10.91 -1.74 -20.67
C ILE A 154 -11.99 -0.89 -20.04
N LEU A 155 -12.73 -1.45 -19.08
CA LEU A 155 -13.57 -0.69 -18.18
C LEU A 155 -12.86 -0.53 -16.84
N ILE A 156 -12.54 0.69 -16.47
CA ILE A 156 -12.04 1.04 -15.14
C ILE A 156 -13.21 1.51 -14.29
N ALA A 157 -13.41 0.89 -13.13
CA ALA A 157 -14.50 1.24 -12.22
C ALA A 157 -13.94 1.85 -10.92
N GLY A 158 -14.26 3.12 -10.67
CA GLY A 158 -13.78 3.83 -9.48
C GLY A 158 -13.80 5.33 -9.65
N GLY A 159 -13.49 6.05 -8.58
CA GLY A 159 -13.46 7.53 -8.58
C GLY A 159 -12.41 8.11 -7.64
N GLY A 160 -11.44 7.30 -7.21
CA GLY A 160 -10.27 7.72 -6.43
C GLY A 160 -9.00 7.79 -7.29
N ASP A 161 -7.88 8.17 -6.66
CA ASP A 161 -6.58 8.34 -7.34
C ASP A 161 -6.20 7.15 -8.21
N SER A 162 -6.29 5.92 -7.69
CA SER A 162 -5.93 4.72 -8.47
C SER A 162 -6.74 4.58 -9.76
N ALA A 163 -8.04 4.86 -9.73
CA ALA A 163 -8.89 4.76 -10.91
C ALA A 163 -8.51 5.81 -11.96
N LEU A 164 -8.26 7.05 -11.54
CA LEU A 164 -7.95 8.13 -12.45
C LEU A 164 -6.53 8.03 -13.01
N ASP A 165 -5.56 7.72 -12.17
CA ASP A 165 -4.17 7.55 -12.60
C ASP A 165 -4.03 6.43 -13.63
N TRP A 166 -4.68 5.28 -13.40
CA TRP A 166 -4.69 4.18 -14.36
C TRP A 166 -5.51 4.49 -15.62
N THR A 167 -6.58 5.28 -15.49
CA THR A 167 -7.31 5.78 -16.67
C THR A 167 -6.40 6.64 -17.54
N ASN A 168 -5.70 7.59 -16.93
CA ASN A 168 -4.76 8.48 -17.62
C ASN A 168 -3.58 7.69 -18.24
N GLU A 169 -3.05 6.70 -17.54
CA GLU A 169 -1.90 5.91 -18.01
C GLU A 169 -2.29 4.95 -19.14
N LEU A 170 -3.31 4.11 -18.95
CA LEU A 170 -3.69 3.09 -19.92
C LEU A 170 -4.32 3.66 -21.20
N SER A 171 -4.89 4.87 -21.14
CA SER A 171 -5.45 5.55 -22.32
C SER A 171 -4.42 5.86 -23.40
N LYS A 172 -3.13 5.79 -23.08
CA LYS A 172 -2.04 5.99 -24.06
C LYS A 172 -2.00 4.87 -25.11
N ASP A 173 -2.30 3.65 -24.70
CA ASP A 173 -2.11 2.44 -25.51
C ASP A 173 -3.38 1.57 -25.63
N SER A 174 -4.50 1.98 -25.07
CA SER A 174 -5.71 1.14 -24.94
C SER A 174 -7.00 1.95 -25.06
N ASN A 175 -8.12 1.28 -25.35
CA ASN A 175 -9.44 1.90 -25.38
C ASN A 175 -10.05 1.85 -23.98
N VAL A 176 -9.96 2.94 -23.24
CA VAL A 176 -10.36 3.03 -21.84
C VAL A 176 -11.73 3.69 -21.70
N THR A 177 -12.61 3.04 -20.96
CA THR A 177 -13.84 3.62 -20.43
C THR A 177 -13.73 3.69 -18.91
N LEU A 178 -13.95 4.87 -18.33
CA LEU A 178 -14.06 5.06 -16.89
C LEU A 178 -15.53 5.05 -16.48
N ILE A 179 -15.89 4.24 -15.48
CA ILE A 179 -17.24 4.29 -14.89
C ILE A 179 -17.16 4.69 -13.42
N HIS A 180 -17.97 5.67 -13.04
CA HIS A 180 -18.14 6.08 -11.64
C HIS A 180 -19.59 6.46 -11.34
N ARG A 181 -20.04 6.13 -10.11
CA ARG A 181 -21.43 6.37 -9.67
C ARG A 181 -21.82 7.85 -9.52
N ARG A 182 -20.83 8.74 -9.49
CA ARG A 182 -21.01 10.21 -9.31
C ARG A 182 -20.21 10.95 -10.37
N LYS A 183 -20.49 12.23 -10.53
CA LYS A 183 -19.69 13.14 -11.37
C LYS A 183 -18.45 13.67 -10.64
N GLU A 184 -18.50 13.71 -9.30
CA GLU A 184 -17.42 14.19 -8.45
C GLU A 184 -16.45 13.03 -8.15
N PHE A 185 -15.16 13.32 -8.27
CA PHE A 185 -14.08 12.38 -8.00
C PHE A 185 -13.39 12.67 -6.67
N ARG A 186 -12.88 11.63 -6.01
CA ARG A 186 -12.07 11.72 -4.80
C ARG A 186 -10.60 11.41 -5.15
N ALA A 187 -10.04 12.24 -6.03
CA ALA A 187 -8.68 12.08 -6.53
C ALA A 187 -8.01 13.45 -6.58
N ALA A 188 -6.68 13.45 -6.77
CA ALA A 188 -5.91 14.68 -6.93
C ALA A 188 -6.49 15.54 -8.06
N PRO A 189 -6.68 16.86 -7.85
CA PRO A 189 -7.26 17.74 -8.87
C PRO A 189 -6.56 17.67 -10.23
N ASP A 190 -5.23 17.50 -10.24
CA ASP A 190 -4.45 17.34 -11.47
C ASP A 190 -4.83 16.07 -12.25
N SER A 191 -4.99 14.92 -11.55
CA SER A 191 -5.43 13.67 -12.18
C SER A 191 -6.84 13.78 -12.76
N VAL A 192 -7.74 14.50 -12.07
CA VAL A 192 -9.10 14.77 -12.55
C VAL A 192 -9.06 15.63 -13.80
N SER A 193 -8.28 16.73 -13.80
CA SER A 193 -8.15 17.63 -14.95
C SER A 193 -7.61 16.91 -16.18
N LYS A 194 -6.58 16.08 -16.03
CA LYS A 194 -6.01 15.25 -17.12
C LYS A 194 -7.04 14.29 -17.68
N MET A 195 -7.81 13.61 -16.83
CA MET A 195 -8.86 12.69 -17.26
C MET A 195 -9.94 13.42 -18.08
N GLN A 196 -10.41 14.58 -17.61
CA GLN A 196 -11.42 15.40 -18.31
C GLN A 196 -10.91 15.91 -19.66
N GLU A 197 -9.62 16.28 -19.74
CA GLU A 197 -9.00 16.65 -21.01
C GLU A 197 -8.95 15.47 -22.00
N LEU A 198 -8.62 14.27 -21.53
CA LEU A 198 -8.65 13.04 -22.35
C LEU A 198 -10.07 12.71 -22.84
N GLU A 199 -11.07 12.89 -21.99
CA GLU A 199 -12.49 12.72 -22.36
C GLU A 199 -12.89 13.72 -23.44
N THR A 200 -12.59 15.00 -23.25
CA THR A 200 -12.89 16.07 -24.24
C THR A 200 -12.21 15.80 -25.59
N LYS A 201 -11.00 15.24 -25.59
CA LYS A 201 -10.29 14.83 -26.80
C LYS A 201 -10.79 13.51 -27.41
N GLY A 202 -11.79 12.87 -26.81
CA GLY A 202 -12.33 11.57 -27.25
C GLY A 202 -11.36 10.39 -27.10
N LYS A 203 -10.32 10.53 -26.25
CA LYS A 203 -9.34 9.47 -25.97
C LYS A 203 -9.85 8.45 -24.97
N ILE A 204 -10.75 8.85 -24.10
CA ILE A 204 -11.45 7.99 -23.16
C ILE A 204 -12.94 8.28 -23.22
N LYS A 205 -13.74 7.39 -22.63
CA LYS A 205 -15.18 7.60 -22.39
C LYS A 205 -15.43 7.59 -20.89
N PHE A 206 -16.18 8.58 -20.39
CA PHE A 206 -16.69 8.55 -19.03
C PHE A 206 -18.16 8.09 -19.03
N LEU A 207 -18.50 7.20 -18.11
CA LEU A 207 -19.86 6.75 -17.86
C LEU A 207 -20.23 7.01 -16.40
N LYS A 208 -21.31 7.73 -16.17
CA LYS A 208 -21.92 7.77 -14.85
C LYS A 208 -22.71 6.49 -14.65
N GLY A 209 -22.46 5.74 -13.59
CA GLY A 209 -23.21 4.52 -13.31
C GLY A 209 -22.52 3.53 -12.38
N GLN A 210 -23.18 2.42 -12.15
CA GLN A 210 -22.68 1.30 -11.34
C GLN A 210 -22.86 -0.01 -12.09
N ILE A 211 -21.82 -0.85 -12.09
CA ILE A 211 -21.87 -2.19 -12.65
C ILE A 211 -22.76 -3.06 -11.75
N LYS A 212 -23.68 -3.79 -12.34
CA LYS A 212 -24.64 -4.67 -11.66
C LYS A 212 -24.42 -6.14 -11.98
N LYS A 213 -23.96 -6.45 -13.20
CA LYS A 213 -23.84 -7.84 -13.63
C LYS A 213 -22.65 -8.02 -14.56
N ILE A 214 -22.06 -9.21 -14.51
CA ILE A 214 -20.99 -9.67 -15.39
C ILE A 214 -21.41 -10.99 -16.05
N SER A 215 -21.13 -11.14 -17.33
CA SER A 215 -21.35 -12.38 -18.05
C SER A 215 -20.25 -12.60 -19.10
N LYS A 216 -19.98 -13.87 -19.39
CA LYS A 216 -19.02 -14.24 -20.43
C LYS A 216 -19.72 -14.16 -21.80
N ILE A 217 -18.98 -13.64 -22.79
CA ILE A 217 -19.35 -13.68 -24.19
C ILE A 217 -18.29 -14.41 -25.01
N GLN A 218 -18.44 -14.50 -26.34
CA GLN A 218 -17.47 -15.15 -27.21
C GLN A 218 -16.10 -14.44 -27.16
N ASP A 219 -15.04 -15.14 -27.58
CA ASP A 219 -13.67 -14.63 -27.73
C ASP A 219 -13.01 -14.11 -26.43
N SER A 220 -13.31 -14.76 -25.30
CA SER A 220 -12.74 -14.40 -23.98
C SER A 220 -13.11 -13.00 -23.47
N ARG A 221 -14.07 -12.31 -24.11
CA ARG A 221 -14.59 -11.02 -23.65
C ARG A 221 -15.71 -11.17 -22.65
N ILE A 222 -16.01 -10.10 -21.95
CA ILE A 222 -17.08 -10.02 -20.96
C ILE A 222 -18.07 -8.92 -21.32
N MET A 223 -19.34 -9.18 -21.01
CA MET A 223 -20.41 -8.20 -21.04
C MET A 223 -20.67 -7.72 -19.61
N LEU A 224 -20.67 -6.41 -19.42
CA LEU A 224 -21.00 -5.76 -18.17
C LEU A 224 -22.31 -4.99 -18.31
N GLU A 225 -23.31 -5.35 -17.51
CA GLU A 225 -24.52 -4.55 -17.35
C GLU A 225 -24.26 -3.49 -16.29
N TYR A 226 -24.54 -2.25 -16.61
CA TYR A 226 -24.46 -1.14 -15.67
C TYR A 226 -25.74 -0.32 -15.65
N GLU A 227 -25.99 0.37 -14.57
CA GLU A 227 -27.19 1.16 -14.34
C GLU A 227 -26.79 2.61 -14.05
N ASN A 228 -27.45 3.54 -14.75
CA ASN A 228 -27.34 4.97 -14.57
C ASN A 228 -28.75 5.56 -14.44
N ASP A 229 -29.06 6.13 -13.27
CA ASP A 229 -30.34 6.79 -12.99
C ASP A 229 -31.55 5.94 -13.45
N ASP A 230 -31.56 4.65 -13.09
CA ASP A 230 -32.56 3.58 -13.41
C ASP A 230 -32.56 3.09 -14.87
N GLU A 231 -31.72 3.63 -15.75
CA GLU A 231 -31.52 3.12 -17.09
C GLU A 231 -30.42 2.04 -17.10
N LYS A 232 -30.77 0.87 -17.63
CA LYS A 232 -29.84 -0.25 -17.81
C LYS A 232 -29.19 -0.18 -19.18
N SER A 233 -27.88 -0.35 -19.18
CA SER A 233 -27.08 -0.40 -20.40
C SER A 233 -26.02 -1.48 -20.32
N ASN A 234 -25.48 -1.88 -21.46
CA ASN A 234 -24.45 -2.91 -21.55
C ASN A 234 -23.19 -2.36 -22.20
N ILE A 235 -22.05 -2.85 -21.77
CA ILE A 235 -20.77 -2.57 -22.39
C ILE A 235 -19.95 -3.87 -22.51
N GLU A 236 -19.40 -4.08 -23.71
CA GLU A 236 -18.51 -5.19 -23.99
C GLU A 236 -17.06 -4.75 -23.86
N VAL A 237 -16.28 -5.49 -23.05
CA VAL A 237 -14.86 -5.21 -22.80
C VAL A 237 -14.03 -6.48 -22.71
N ASP A 238 -12.72 -6.33 -22.87
CA ASP A 238 -11.75 -7.40 -22.63
C ASP A 238 -11.50 -7.54 -21.12
N TYR A 239 -11.40 -6.39 -20.40
CA TYR A 239 -11.03 -6.35 -19.00
C TYR A 239 -11.87 -5.38 -18.18
N LEU A 240 -12.13 -5.75 -16.93
CA LEU A 240 -12.67 -4.90 -15.86
C LEU A 240 -11.59 -4.69 -14.80
N LEU A 241 -11.32 -3.43 -14.47
CA LEU A 241 -10.38 -3.01 -13.42
C LEU A 241 -11.16 -2.26 -12.32
N PRO A 242 -11.63 -2.94 -11.27
CA PRO A 242 -12.37 -2.29 -10.18
C PRO A 242 -11.41 -1.73 -9.13
N PHE A 243 -11.28 -0.41 -9.06
CA PHE A 243 -10.49 0.30 -8.06
C PHE A 243 -11.37 0.95 -7.00
N PHE A 244 -11.91 0.14 -6.10
CA PHE A 244 -12.79 0.60 -5.00
C PHE A 244 -12.06 0.81 -3.68
N GLY A 245 -10.74 0.83 -3.73
CA GLY A 245 -9.86 0.91 -2.57
C GLY A 245 -9.62 -0.45 -1.91
N LEU A 246 -8.85 -0.41 -0.85
CA LEU A 246 -8.47 -1.59 -0.08
C LEU A 246 -9.31 -1.67 1.20
N LYS A 247 -9.56 -2.88 1.67
CA LYS A 247 -10.02 -3.11 3.03
C LYS A 247 -8.77 -3.25 3.89
N MET A 248 -8.63 -2.36 4.86
CA MET A 248 -7.57 -2.45 5.85
C MET A 248 -7.96 -3.46 6.91
N GLU A 249 -7.10 -4.44 7.14
CA GLU A 249 -7.25 -5.40 8.23
C GLU A 249 -5.96 -5.43 9.03
N LEU A 250 -6.03 -5.00 10.30
CA LEU A 250 -4.87 -5.02 11.19
C LEU A 250 -4.40 -6.45 11.50
N GLY A 251 -5.31 -7.42 11.36
CA GLY A 251 -5.01 -8.80 11.74
C GLY A 251 -4.56 -8.89 13.20
N PRO A 252 -3.53 -9.68 13.51
CA PRO A 252 -3.04 -9.87 14.88
C PRO A 252 -2.63 -8.58 15.60
N ILE A 253 -2.24 -7.53 14.86
CA ILE A 253 -1.86 -6.22 15.45
C ILE A 253 -2.99 -5.63 16.29
N ALA A 254 -4.24 -5.90 15.96
CA ALA A 254 -5.41 -5.42 16.70
C ALA A 254 -5.47 -5.97 18.13
N GLU A 255 -4.83 -7.11 18.39
CA GLU A 255 -4.83 -7.82 19.67
C GLU A 255 -3.63 -7.47 20.58
N TRP A 256 -2.69 -6.62 20.12
CA TRP A 256 -1.49 -6.29 20.87
C TRP A 256 -1.69 -5.23 21.97
N GLY A 257 -2.95 -4.83 22.22
CA GLY A 257 -3.29 -3.87 23.28
C GLY A 257 -2.87 -2.44 22.99
N LEU A 258 -2.59 -2.09 21.74
CA LEU A 258 -2.26 -0.74 21.30
C LEU A 258 -3.53 0.13 21.23
N ASN A 259 -3.42 1.41 21.53
CA ASN A 259 -4.53 2.35 21.36
C ASN A 259 -4.82 2.56 19.88
N LEU A 260 -6.05 2.31 19.48
CA LEU A 260 -6.48 2.44 18.09
C LEU A 260 -7.44 3.63 17.90
N HIS A 261 -7.46 4.17 16.70
CA HIS A 261 -8.50 5.04 16.17
C HIS A 261 -9.03 4.39 14.89
N GLU A 262 -10.27 3.91 14.92
CA GLU A 262 -10.79 3.00 13.90
C GLU A 262 -9.85 1.77 13.76
N ASN A 263 -9.25 1.58 12.59
CA ASN A 263 -8.28 0.51 12.33
C ASN A 263 -6.85 1.05 12.16
N LEU A 264 -6.49 2.12 12.86
CA LEU A 264 -5.16 2.75 12.80
C LEU A 264 -4.57 2.88 14.18
N ILE A 265 -3.25 2.74 14.31
CA ILE A 265 -2.55 2.81 15.58
C ILE A 265 -2.33 4.28 15.95
N LYS A 266 -2.84 4.71 17.10
CA LYS A 266 -2.57 6.06 17.62
C LYS A 266 -1.11 6.18 18.04
N VAL A 267 -0.50 7.30 17.66
CA VAL A 267 0.89 7.61 17.99
C VAL A 267 1.04 9.04 18.50
N ASP A 268 2.10 9.26 19.24
CA ASP A 268 2.64 10.57 19.55
C ASP A 268 3.30 11.18 18.29
N THR A 269 3.05 12.46 18.00
CA THR A 269 3.55 13.10 16.76
C THR A 269 4.98 13.61 16.84
N GLU A 270 5.59 13.62 18.02
CA GLU A 270 6.97 14.04 18.18
C GLU A 270 7.96 12.89 17.91
N LYS A 271 7.55 11.66 18.19
CA LYS A 271 8.43 10.48 18.18
C LYS A 271 7.80 9.24 17.54
N PHE A 272 6.53 9.28 17.17
CA PHE A 272 5.77 8.17 16.58
C PHE A 272 5.70 6.90 17.43
N GLU A 273 5.85 7.05 18.76
CA GLU A 273 5.66 5.99 19.72
C GLU A 273 4.16 5.75 19.96
N THR A 274 3.80 4.49 20.16
CA THR A 274 2.43 4.08 20.47
C THR A 274 2.12 4.29 21.96
N SER A 275 0.93 3.84 22.41
CA SER A 275 0.59 3.78 23.84
C SER A 275 1.47 2.83 24.64
N THR A 276 2.23 1.98 23.99
CA THR A 276 3.13 1.00 24.62
C THR A 276 4.58 1.41 24.36
N PRO A 277 5.36 1.73 25.40
CA PRO A 277 6.75 2.15 25.26
C PRO A 277 7.60 1.17 24.44
N SER A 278 8.49 1.70 23.62
CA SER A 278 9.38 0.98 22.69
C SER A 278 8.65 0.22 21.54
N ILE A 279 7.35 0.50 21.33
CA ILE A 279 6.62 0.12 20.13
C ILE A 279 6.21 1.39 19.38
N PHE A 280 6.61 1.48 18.12
CA PHE A 280 6.40 2.62 17.24
C PHE A 280 5.50 2.22 16.07
N ALA A 281 4.80 3.19 15.48
CA ALA A 281 4.04 2.95 14.26
C ALA A 281 4.22 4.11 13.28
N ILE A 282 4.60 3.79 12.03
CA ILE A 282 4.92 4.74 10.96
C ILE A 282 4.24 4.36 9.64
N GLY A 283 4.02 5.34 8.77
CA GLY A 283 3.34 5.15 7.49
C GLY A 283 1.82 5.06 7.65
N ASP A 284 1.15 4.43 6.70
CA ASP A 284 -0.32 4.43 6.59
C ASP A 284 -1.04 3.71 7.73
N ILE A 285 -0.31 2.92 8.52
CA ILE A 285 -0.84 2.15 9.65
C ILE A 285 -1.13 3.03 10.87
N ASN A 286 -0.48 4.18 11.00
CA ASN A 286 -0.63 5.07 12.14
C ASN A 286 -1.73 6.11 11.94
N TRP A 287 -2.16 6.68 13.07
CA TRP A 287 -3.10 7.79 13.12
C TRP A 287 -2.66 8.87 14.11
N TYR A 288 -2.76 10.10 13.65
CA TYR A 288 -2.65 11.33 14.44
C TYR A 288 -3.43 12.46 13.75
N PRO A 289 -3.80 13.56 14.44
CA PRO A 289 -4.49 14.69 13.82
C PRO A 289 -3.69 15.29 12.66
N GLY A 290 -4.31 15.42 11.49
CA GLY A 290 -3.64 15.92 10.28
C GLY A 290 -2.85 14.88 9.48
N LYS A 291 -2.95 13.58 9.80
CA LYS A 291 -2.30 12.50 9.05
C LYS A 291 -2.67 12.51 7.57
N LEU A 292 -1.65 12.57 6.72
CA LEU A 292 -1.74 12.31 5.28
C LEU A 292 -1.15 10.93 4.97
N LYS A 293 -1.88 10.14 4.20
CA LYS A 293 -1.42 8.80 3.75
C LYS A 293 -0.56 8.92 2.49
N LEU A 294 0.63 9.48 2.65
CA LEU A 294 1.64 9.65 1.61
C LEU A 294 2.91 8.91 2.02
N ILE A 295 3.64 8.39 1.04
CA ILE A 295 4.97 7.79 1.27
C ILE A 295 5.91 8.83 1.91
N LEU A 296 5.85 10.08 1.43
CA LEU A 296 6.62 11.21 1.98
C LEU A 296 6.37 11.43 3.48
N SER A 297 5.10 11.38 3.92
CA SER A 297 4.77 11.48 5.35
C SER A 297 5.43 10.36 6.16
N GLY A 298 5.37 9.14 5.64
CA GLY A 298 6.01 7.99 6.28
C GLY A 298 7.54 8.11 6.35
N PHE A 299 8.18 8.74 5.38
CA PHE A 299 9.63 9.01 5.43
C PHE A 299 9.97 10.01 6.54
N HIS A 300 9.20 11.09 6.67
CA HIS A 300 9.36 12.03 7.79
C HIS A 300 9.15 11.35 9.14
N GLU A 301 8.12 10.52 9.28
CA GLU A 301 7.82 9.77 10.48
C GLU A 301 8.97 8.81 10.86
N SER A 302 9.61 8.17 9.86
CA SER A 302 10.78 7.30 10.06
C SER A 302 11.96 8.04 10.66
N ALA A 303 12.22 9.27 10.21
CA ALA A 303 13.32 10.08 10.71
C ALA A 303 13.14 10.45 12.19
N LEU A 304 11.94 10.91 12.58
CA LEU A 304 11.65 11.26 13.98
C LEU A 304 11.64 10.02 14.89
N MET A 305 11.01 8.94 14.45
CA MET A 305 10.97 7.66 15.16
C MET A 305 12.39 7.13 15.45
N ALA A 306 13.31 7.21 14.49
CA ALA A 306 14.66 6.69 14.64
C ALA A 306 15.42 7.39 15.78
N GLN A 307 15.21 8.70 16.00
CA GLN A 307 15.81 9.46 17.09
C GLN A 307 15.33 8.97 18.47
N GLU A 308 14.07 8.59 18.60
CA GLU A 308 13.55 8.03 19.86
C GLU A 308 14.02 6.59 20.08
N VAL A 309 14.01 5.76 19.04
CA VAL A 309 14.53 4.39 19.07
C VAL A 309 15.99 4.36 19.51
N PHE A 310 16.80 5.36 19.11
CA PHE A 310 18.20 5.48 19.55
C PHE A 310 18.33 5.52 21.07
N LYS A 311 17.45 6.23 21.78
CA LYS A 311 17.48 6.33 23.25
C LYS A 311 17.22 4.96 23.91
N TYR A 312 16.32 4.15 23.34
CA TYR A 312 16.08 2.79 23.80
C TYR A 312 17.25 1.83 23.51
N CYS A 313 17.89 1.99 22.35
CA CYS A 313 18.99 1.12 21.96
C CYS A 313 20.31 1.47 22.70
N PHE A 314 20.52 2.74 23.01
CA PHE A 314 21.77 3.28 23.61
C PHE A 314 21.47 4.29 24.73
N PRO A 315 20.87 3.86 25.86
CA PRO A 315 20.40 4.76 26.92
C PRO A 315 21.51 5.63 27.52
N ASP A 316 22.75 5.14 27.50
CA ASP A 316 23.91 5.85 28.06
C ASP A 316 24.58 6.80 27.05
N LYS A 317 24.13 6.84 25.80
CA LYS A 317 24.71 7.70 24.77
C LYS A 317 23.86 8.96 24.58
N LYS A 318 24.51 10.12 24.50
CA LYS A 318 23.85 11.33 24.02
C LYS A 318 23.66 11.24 22.50
N ASN A 319 22.45 11.47 22.05
CA ASN A 319 22.18 11.71 20.65
C ASN A 319 22.78 13.09 20.28
N ILE A 320 23.50 13.16 19.17
CA ILE A 320 24.25 14.35 18.75
C ILE A 320 23.51 15.16 17.69
N PHE A 321 22.31 14.69 17.28
CA PHE A 321 21.47 15.39 16.33
C PHE A 321 20.35 16.18 17.00
#